data_19de31b57806edcc7c01cbf38b2238b8
#
_entry.id   19de31b57806edcc7c01cbf38b2238b8
#
_cell.length_a   1.000
_cell.length_b   1.000
_cell.length_c   1.000
_cell.angle_alpha   90.00
_cell.angle_beta   90.00
_cell.angle_gamma   90.00
#
_symmetry.space_group_name_H-M   'P 1'
#
loop_
_entity.id
_entity.type
_entity.pdbx_description
1 polymer ?
#
loop_
_entity_poly.entity_id
_entity_poly.type
_entity_poly.pdbx_seq_one_letter_code
_entity_poly.pdbx_strand_id
1 'polypeptide(L)'
;TAVLEGTLRTNDSKMREKIVNRIKEVAEKTAEVYGGSASIEMIYEVPTITCDSKLTEEFVKYIKEINGPEMIPYPDVTASASDDFAVIAEQIPSTYLYISAGFMDERGDYPVHHPKVKFNEEVCPIGASVMAHLATRWLGEN
;
A
#
# COMPACT_ATOMS: atom_id res chain seq x y z
N THR A 1 -19.36 10.48 28.81
CA THR A 1 -18.16 10.38 27.96
C THR A 1 -18.45 9.36 26.87
N ALA A 2 -18.10 9.67 25.63
CA ALA A 2 -18.19 8.76 24.48
C ALA A 2 -16.82 8.70 23.81
N VAL A 3 -16.48 7.55 23.24
CA VAL A 3 -15.28 7.34 22.43
C VAL A 3 -15.73 6.98 21.02
N LEU A 4 -15.12 7.63 20.04
CA LEU A 4 -15.32 7.39 18.62
C LEU A 4 -13.98 6.95 18.03
N GLU A 5 -13.96 5.79 17.38
CA GLU A 5 -12.77 5.28 16.69
C GLU A 5 -13.04 5.15 15.20
N GLY A 6 -12.03 5.40 14.39
CA GLY A 6 -12.15 5.33 12.95
C GLY A 6 -10.81 5.25 12.26
N THR A 7 -10.84 5.10 10.94
CA THR A 7 -9.67 5.06 10.08
C THR A 7 -9.76 6.16 9.03
N LEU A 8 -8.68 6.93 8.89
CA LEU A 8 -8.50 7.88 7.79
C LEU A 8 -7.55 7.27 6.75
N ARG A 9 -7.95 7.27 5.49
CA ARG A 9 -7.14 6.84 4.36
C ARG A 9 -7.04 7.96 3.34
N THR A 10 -5.83 8.24 2.88
CA THR A 10 -5.56 9.24 1.84
C THR A 10 -4.42 8.75 0.95
N ASN A 11 -4.39 9.23 -0.28
CA ASN A 11 -3.32 8.93 -1.25
C ASN A 11 -2.27 10.05 -1.35
N ASP A 12 -2.34 11.03 -0.45
CA ASP A 12 -1.42 12.17 -0.43
C ASP A 12 -1.16 12.62 1.01
N SER A 13 0.10 12.71 1.40
CA SER A 13 0.52 13.03 2.77
C SER A 13 0.15 14.45 3.19
N LYS A 14 0.21 15.43 2.27
CA LYS A 14 -0.17 16.83 2.56
C LYS A 14 -1.69 16.94 2.75
N MET A 15 -2.44 16.22 1.93
CA MET A 15 -3.89 16.14 2.07
C MET A 15 -4.27 15.47 3.39
N ARG A 16 -3.54 14.42 3.80
CA ARG A 16 -3.74 13.76 5.10
C ARG A 16 -3.60 14.74 6.25
N GLU A 17 -2.51 15.48 6.30
CA GLU A 17 -2.26 16.48 7.34
C GLU A 17 -3.40 17.51 7.42
N LYS A 18 -3.83 18.03 6.28
CA LYS A 18 -4.95 18.97 6.18
C LYS A 18 -6.25 18.37 6.72
N ILE A 19 -6.54 17.12 6.37
CA ILE A 19 -7.76 16.43 6.82
C ILE A 19 -7.70 16.16 8.33
N VAL A 20 -6.57 15.69 8.84
CA VAL A 20 -6.36 15.46 10.29
C VAL A 20 -6.61 16.73 11.09
N ASN A 21 -6.01 17.85 10.67
CA ASN A 21 -6.22 19.13 11.32
C ASN A 21 -7.68 19.58 11.28
N ARG A 22 -8.36 19.32 10.15
CA ARG A 22 -9.78 19.64 10.01
C ARG A 22 -10.67 18.76 10.88
N ILE A 23 -10.35 17.48 11.02
CA ILE A 23 -11.08 16.56 11.92
C ILE A 23 -10.98 17.07 13.36
N LYS A 24 -9.79 17.44 13.83
CA LYS A 24 -9.58 17.99 15.17
C LYS A 24 -10.43 19.23 15.39
N GLU A 25 -10.32 20.19 14.49
CA GLU A 25 -11.08 21.44 14.56
C GLU A 25 -12.60 21.21 14.60
N VAL A 26 -13.13 20.36 13.73
CA VAL A 26 -14.56 20.07 13.66
C VAL A 26 -15.04 19.38 14.94
N ALA A 27 -14.30 18.40 15.44
CA ALA A 27 -14.68 17.69 16.66
C ALA A 27 -14.71 18.61 17.88
N GLU A 28 -13.66 19.43 18.07
CA GLU A 28 -13.56 20.37 19.17
C GLU A 28 -14.70 21.41 19.12
N LYS A 29 -14.88 22.08 17.99
CA LYS A 29 -15.94 23.10 17.82
C LYS A 29 -17.34 22.50 17.93
N THR A 30 -17.56 21.30 17.44
CA THR A 30 -18.86 20.65 17.57
C THR A 30 -19.16 20.32 19.04
N ALA A 31 -18.19 19.83 19.79
CA ALA A 31 -18.38 19.54 21.21
C ALA A 31 -18.68 20.84 22.01
N GLU A 32 -17.99 21.93 21.71
CA GLU A 32 -18.22 23.24 22.34
C GLU A 32 -19.65 23.75 22.13
N VAL A 33 -20.21 23.59 20.92
CA VAL A 33 -21.59 23.98 20.60
C VAL A 33 -22.59 23.29 21.52
N TYR A 34 -22.32 22.06 21.95
CA TYR A 34 -23.17 21.30 22.86
C TYR A 34 -22.73 21.37 24.35
N GLY A 35 -21.85 22.30 24.68
CA GLY A 35 -21.37 22.51 26.05
C GLY A 35 -20.41 21.44 26.57
N GLY A 36 -19.80 20.70 25.68
CA GLY A 36 -18.80 19.65 25.96
C GLY A 36 -17.41 19.99 25.49
N SER A 37 -16.53 19.02 25.51
CA SER A 37 -15.18 19.09 24.96
C SER A 37 -14.85 17.78 24.22
N ALA A 38 -13.95 17.86 23.23
CA ALA A 38 -13.41 16.71 22.51
C ALA A 38 -11.88 16.77 22.49
N SER A 39 -11.24 15.62 22.51
CA SER A 39 -9.82 15.46 22.23
C SER A 39 -9.64 14.36 21.19
N ILE A 40 -8.72 14.55 20.27
CA ILE A 40 -8.44 13.61 19.19
C ILE A 40 -7.00 13.15 19.30
N GLU A 41 -6.83 11.83 19.33
CA GLU A 41 -5.53 11.18 19.30
C GLU A 41 -5.38 10.41 17.98
N MET A 42 -4.23 10.57 17.33
CA MET A 42 -3.83 9.76 16.18
C MET A 42 -2.93 8.64 16.70
N ILE A 43 -3.45 7.40 16.70
CA ILE A 43 -2.77 6.26 17.35
C ILE A 43 -1.71 5.67 16.43
N TYR A 44 -2.03 5.52 15.12
CA TYR A 44 -1.14 4.98 14.12
C TYR A 44 -1.14 5.85 12.87
N GLU A 45 0.05 6.16 12.41
CA GLU A 45 0.24 6.93 11.18
C GLU A 45 1.22 6.20 10.28
N VAL A 46 0.72 5.74 9.12
CA VAL A 46 1.51 5.14 8.06
C VAL A 46 1.41 6.06 6.85
N PRO A 47 2.54 6.46 6.23
CA PRO A 47 2.52 7.31 5.06
C PRO A 47 1.92 6.60 3.84
N THR A 48 1.74 7.34 2.75
CA THR A 48 1.34 6.75 1.47
C THR A 48 2.55 6.09 0.82
N ILE A 49 2.43 4.84 0.38
CA ILE A 49 3.47 4.22 -0.45
C ILE A 49 3.51 4.96 -1.79
N THR A 50 4.66 5.55 -2.06
CA THR A 50 4.93 6.18 -3.36
C THR A 50 6.13 5.46 -3.96
N CYS A 51 5.90 4.73 -5.06
CA CYS A 51 6.97 4.06 -5.78
C CYS A 51 7.84 5.07 -6.52
N ASP A 52 9.16 4.88 -6.48
CA ASP A 52 10.09 5.61 -7.33
C ASP A 52 9.90 5.21 -8.79
N SER A 53 9.55 6.18 -9.63
CA SER A 53 9.19 5.91 -11.03
C SER A 53 10.36 5.32 -11.82
N LYS A 54 11.59 5.83 -11.61
CA LYS A 54 12.78 5.37 -12.32
C LYS A 54 13.13 3.93 -11.94
N LEU A 55 13.17 3.64 -10.67
CA LEU A 55 13.42 2.29 -10.16
C LEU A 55 12.32 1.31 -10.62
N THR A 56 11.07 1.75 -10.61
CA THR A 56 9.94 0.93 -11.07
C THR A 56 10.05 0.61 -12.55
N GLU A 57 10.38 1.59 -13.41
CA GLU A 57 10.57 1.36 -14.83
C GLU A 57 11.74 0.40 -15.11
N GLU A 58 12.82 0.50 -14.36
CA GLU A 58 13.97 -0.39 -14.44
C GLU A 58 13.59 -1.82 -14.04
N PHE A 59 12.91 -1.98 -12.92
CA PHE A 59 12.45 -3.30 -12.45
C PHE A 59 11.44 -3.94 -13.39
N VAL A 60 10.58 -3.17 -14.02
CA VAL A 60 9.68 -3.65 -15.08
C VAL A 60 10.46 -4.25 -16.24
N LYS A 61 11.58 -3.68 -16.64
CA LYS A 61 12.44 -4.22 -17.70
C LYS A 61 13.03 -5.56 -17.27
N TYR A 62 13.56 -5.65 -16.04
CA TYR A 62 14.15 -6.89 -15.52
C TYR A 62 13.09 -8.02 -15.36
N ILE A 63 11.87 -7.69 -14.92
CA ILE A 63 10.80 -8.67 -14.82
C ILE A 63 10.46 -9.27 -16.19
N LYS A 64 10.45 -8.46 -17.25
CA LYS A 64 10.19 -8.94 -18.61
C LYS A 64 11.25 -9.90 -19.15
N GLU A 65 12.46 -9.87 -18.63
CA GLU A 65 13.53 -10.79 -19.01
C GLU A 65 13.22 -12.23 -18.64
N ILE A 66 12.57 -12.46 -17.49
CA ILE A 66 12.30 -13.81 -16.99
C ILE A 66 10.86 -14.29 -17.23
N ASN A 67 9.91 -13.38 -17.30
CA ASN A 67 8.49 -13.70 -17.41
C ASN A 67 7.90 -13.41 -18.80
N GLY A 68 8.75 -12.93 -19.72
CA GLY A 68 8.34 -12.57 -21.07
C GLY A 68 7.56 -11.26 -21.18
N PRO A 69 7.34 -10.77 -22.40
CA PRO A 69 6.72 -9.47 -22.66
C PRO A 69 5.23 -9.41 -22.28
N GLU A 70 4.61 -10.56 -22.03
CA GLU A 70 3.17 -10.67 -21.70
C GLU A 70 2.84 -10.36 -20.23
N MET A 71 3.83 -10.40 -19.34
CA MET A 71 3.65 -9.89 -17.98
C MET A 71 3.60 -8.37 -18.00
N ILE A 72 2.41 -7.86 -18.08
CA ILE A 72 2.15 -6.42 -18.03
C ILE A 72 2.01 -6.04 -16.56
N PRO A 73 2.99 -5.37 -15.97
CA PRO A 73 2.74 -4.71 -14.71
C PRO A 73 1.67 -3.64 -14.96
N TYR A 74 0.67 -3.59 -14.10
CA TYR A 74 -0.30 -2.52 -14.09
C TYR A 74 0.39 -1.28 -13.46
N PRO A 75 0.83 -0.28 -14.25
CA PRO A 75 1.68 0.80 -13.73
C PRO A 75 0.95 1.77 -12.80
N ASP A 76 -0.38 1.82 -12.88
CA ASP A 76 -1.19 2.84 -12.21
C ASP A 76 -2.17 2.23 -11.19
N VAL A 77 -1.73 1.27 -10.40
CA VAL A 77 -2.56 0.72 -9.34
C VAL A 77 -2.54 1.63 -8.12
N THR A 78 -3.65 2.32 -7.89
CA THR A 78 -3.90 2.99 -6.62
C THR A 78 -4.67 2.05 -5.71
N ALA A 79 -4.03 1.52 -4.69
CA ALA A 79 -4.68 0.66 -3.71
C ALA A 79 -5.08 1.44 -2.46
N SER A 80 -6.31 1.24 -1.98
CA SER A 80 -6.78 1.79 -0.71
C SER A 80 -6.34 0.92 0.49
N ALA A 81 -5.12 0.40 0.42
CA ALA A 81 -4.47 -0.38 1.47
C ALA A 81 -3.41 0.46 2.17
N SER A 82 -2.92 -0.01 3.30
CA SER A 82 -1.77 0.55 3.99
C SER A 82 -0.79 -0.57 4.32
N ASP A 83 0.49 -0.24 4.29
CA ASP A 83 1.58 -1.16 4.59
C ASP A 83 2.71 -0.36 5.23
N ASP A 84 3.36 -0.89 6.25
CA ASP A 84 4.45 -0.21 6.97
C ASP A 84 5.72 -0.05 6.13
N PHE A 85 5.85 -0.77 5.02
CA PHE A 85 6.88 -0.53 4.01
C PHE A 85 6.88 0.92 3.49
N ALA A 86 5.76 1.63 3.60
CA ALA A 86 5.66 3.03 3.27
C ALA A 86 6.68 3.90 4.02
N VAL A 87 7.02 3.54 5.28
CA VAL A 87 8.02 4.25 6.08
C VAL A 87 9.42 4.08 5.47
N ILE A 88 9.72 2.92 4.90
CA ILE A 88 10.96 2.66 4.17
C ILE A 88 10.99 3.44 2.86
N ALA A 89 9.87 3.43 2.13
CA ALA A 89 9.73 4.10 0.85
C ALA A 89 9.84 5.65 0.95
N GLU A 90 9.58 6.23 2.10
CA GLU A 90 9.86 7.66 2.35
C GLU A 90 11.36 7.96 2.51
N GLN A 91 12.18 6.99 2.89
CA GLN A 91 13.59 7.19 3.21
C GLN A 91 14.52 6.88 2.03
N ILE A 92 14.16 5.92 1.21
CA ILE A 92 14.98 5.45 0.09
C ILE A 92 14.11 5.21 -1.16
N PRO A 93 14.67 5.36 -2.37
CA PRO A 93 13.95 4.97 -3.59
C PRO A 93 13.49 3.53 -3.52
N SER A 94 12.20 3.33 -3.64
CA SER A 94 11.58 2.02 -3.44
C SER A 94 10.50 1.75 -4.47
N THR A 95 10.21 0.48 -4.70
CA THR A 95 9.04 0.05 -5.47
C THR A 95 8.32 -1.06 -4.73
N TYR A 96 7.01 -1.13 -4.90
CA TYR A 96 6.15 -2.12 -4.27
C TYR A 96 5.48 -2.96 -5.35
N LEU A 97 5.67 -4.26 -5.30
CA LEU A 97 5.18 -5.19 -6.31
C LEU A 97 4.05 -6.05 -5.76
N TYR A 98 2.97 -6.14 -6.51
CA TYR A 98 1.89 -7.08 -6.25
C TYR A 98 2.01 -8.29 -7.16
N ILE A 99 1.83 -9.47 -6.59
CA ILE A 99 1.68 -10.71 -7.35
C ILE A 99 0.22 -11.15 -7.23
N SER A 100 -0.41 -11.39 -8.39
CA SER A 100 -1.75 -11.97 -8.42
C SER A 100 -1.67 -13.45 -8.06
N ALA A 101 -2.19 -13.81 -6.90
CA ALA A 101 -2.21 -15.17 -6.38
C ALA A 101 -3.64 -15.71 -6.23
N GLY A 102 -4.61 -15.09 -6.90
CA GLY A 102 -6.00 -15.54 -6.90
C GLY A 102 -6.22 -16.72 -7.86
N PHE A 103 -7.21 -17.53 -7.54
CA PHE A 103 -7.73 -18.52 -8.48
C PHE A 103 -8.76 -17.89 -9.40
N MET A 104 -8.90 -18.40 -10.62
CA MET A 104 -9.89 -17.97 -11.62
C MET A 104 -11.23 -18.75 -11.52
N ASP A 105 -11.40 -19.53 -10.47
CA ASP A 105 -12.59 -20.30 -10.15
C ASP A 105 -13.20 -19.88 -8.80
N GLU A 106 -14.17 -20.61 -8.29
CA GLU A 106 -14.86 -20.38 -7.02
C GLU A 106 -13.95 -20.25 -5.79
N ARG A 107 -12.69 -20.70 -5.87
CA ARG A 107 -11.69 -20.51 -4.81
C ARG A 107 -11.21 -19.06 -4.72
N GLY A 108 -11.37 -18.28 -5.79
CA GLY A 108 -11.03 -16.86 -5.86
C GLY A 108 -12.11 -15.90 -5.39
N ASP A 109 -13.27 -16.41 -4.93
CA ASP A 109 -14.43 -15.58 -4.54
C ASP A 109 -14.20 -14.72 -3.29
N TYR A 110 -13.16 -15.03 -2.53
CA TYR A 110 -12.88 -14.34 -1.26
C TYR A 110 -11.67 -13.41 -1.39
N PRO A 111 -11.83 -12.11 -1.04
CA PRO A 111 -10.73 -11.16 -1.11
C PRO A 111 -9.68 -11.41 -0.04
N VAL A 112 -8.52 -10.77 -0.22
CA VAL A 112 -7.44 -10.72 0.79
C VAL A 112 -8.00 -10.28 2.15
N HIS A 113 -7.54 -10.91 3.23
CA HIS A 113 -8.00 -10.77 4.62
C HIS A 113 -9.35 -11.41 4.94
N HIS A 114 -10.05 -12.02 3.99
CA HIS A 114 -11.23 -12.80 4.33
C HIS A 114 -10.81 -14.16 4.97
N PRO A 115 -11.51 -14.66 6.02
CA PRO A 115 -11.10 -15.91 6.69
C PRO A 115 -11.17 -17.16 5.81
N LYS A 116 -11.82 -17.09 4.64
CA LYS A 116 -11.88 -18.17 3.65
C LYS A 116 -11.01 -17.93 2.42
N VAL A 117 -10.19 -16.87 2.42
CA VAL A 117 -9.30 -16.59 1.28
C VAL A 117 -8.38 -17.77 1.01
N LYS A 118 -8.17 -18.06 -0.26
CA LYS A 118 -7.20 -19.06 -0.73
C LYS A 118 -6.26 -18.41 -1.73
N PHE A 119 -4.99 -18.70 -1.59
CA PHE A 119 -3.96 -18.26 -2.52
C PHE A 119 -3.46 -19.45 -3.33
N ASN A 120 -3.17 -19.21 -4.59
CA ASN A 120 -2.47 -20.20 -5.42
C ASN A 120 -0.99 -20.20 -5.06
N GLU A 121 -0.54 -21.24 -4.38
CA GLU A 121 0.85 -21.38 -3.93
C GLU A 121 1.85 -21.55 -5.08
N GLU A 122 1.38 -21.89 -6.28
CA GLU A 122 2.22 -21.99 -7.49
C GLU A 122 2.88 -20.66 -7.86
N VAL A 123 2.37 -19.53 -7.37
CA VAL A 123 2.98 -18.21 -7.59
C VAL A 123 4.17 -17.93 -6.66
N CYS A 124 4.33 -18.68 -5.57
CA CYS A 124 5.42 -18.46 -4.62
C CYS A 124 6.82 -18.60 -5.25
N PRO A 125 7.11 -19.66 -6.03
CA PRO A 125 8.39 -19.77 -6.75
C PRO A 125 8.60 -18.63 -7.75
N ILE A 126 7.53 -18.16 -8.40
CA ILE A 126 7.58 -17.04 -9.34
C ILE A 126 8.00 -15.76 -8.58
N GLY A 127 7.33 -15.47 -7.48
CA GLY A 127 7.67 -14.31 -6.65
C GLY A 127 9.10 -14.34 -6.13
N ALA A 128 9.54 -15.49 -5.64
CA ALA A 128 10.91 -15.66 -5.17
C ALA A 128 11.94 -15.45 -6.30
N SER A 129 11.68 -15.99 -7.49
CA SER A 129 12.56 -15.83 -8.65
C SER A 129 12.62 -14.39 -9.14
N VAL A 130 11.48 -13.68 -9.16
CA VAL A 130 11.40 -12.27 -9.50
C VAL A 130 12.25 -11.45 -8.54
N MET A 131 12.07 -11.59 -7.23
CA MET A 131 12.83 -10.82 -6.24
C MET A 131 14.33 -11.08 -6.32
N ALA A 132 14.74 -12.35 -6.48
CA ALA A 132 16.15 -12.70 -6.64
C ALA A 132 16.75 -12.12 -7.95
N HIS A 133 15.99 -12.16 -9.04
CA HIS A 133 16.43 -11.62 -10.32
C HIS A 133 16.59 -10.09 -10.26
N LEU A 134 15.59 -9.39 -9.71
CA LEU A 134 15.64 -7.94 -9.55
C LEU A 134 16.85 -7.50 -8.74
N ALA A 135 17.10 -8.13 -7.59
CA ALA A 135 18.25 -7.82 -6.75
C ALA A 135 19.58 -8.07 -7.48
N THR A 136 19.70 -9.23 -8.17
CA THR A 136 20.92 -9.58 -8.90
C THR A 136 21.19 -8.65 -10.07
N ARG A 137 20.17 -8.31 -10.85
CA ARG A 137 20.28 -7.40 -11.98
C ARG A 137 20.65 -5.99 -11.54
N TRP A 138 19.96 -5.48 -10.53
CA TRP A 138 20.21 -4.13 -10.02
C TRP A 138 21.63 -4.00 -9.44
N LEU A 139 22.09 -4.95 -8.65
CA LEU A 139 23.45 -4.97 -8.10
C LEU A 139 24.53 -5.15 -9.16
N GLY A 140 24.22 -5.76 -10.30
CA GLY A 140 25.14 -5.95 -11.39
C GLY A 140 25.31 -4.71 -12.30
N GLU A 141 24.36 -3.77 -12.25
CA GLU A 141 24.34 -2.57 -13.09
C GLU A 141 24.67 -1.28 -12.30
N ASN A 142 24.62 -1.32 -10.99
CA ASN A 142 24.91 -0.22 -10.07
C ASN A 142 26.01 -0.59 -9.07
#